data_e25390e28dbad2f56a596d2d4b37e3a3
#
_entry.id   e25390e28dbad2f56a596d2d4b37e3a3
#
_cell.length_a   1.000
_cell.length_b   1.000
_cell.length_c   1.000
_cell.angle_alpha   90.00
_cell.angle_beta   90.00
_cell.angle_gamma   90.00
#
_symmetry.space_group_name_H-M   'P 1'
#
loop_
_entity.id
_entity.type
_entity.pdbx_description
1 polymer ?
#
loop_
_entity_poly.entity_id
_entity_poly.type
_entity_poly.pdbx_seq_one_letter_code
_entity_poly.pdbx_strand_id
1 'polypeptide(L)'
;MITLALMLGFNIKAQTSLTEAVDFYSIDDYGREVHLFDILDNGQFVFMYFFFTDASTSEVFDPCIAEAYHHFGDNQSDIYFVGVAPSDDSLSVDGWRETYGVDFPVIHWFTEGSTAQMICEDYGVNMFSTAVLIAPNHEILIDNIWPITSGQNLIDELEDAMATIGVAESNENIFNIYPNPASDYVKINSDVNFVKEANIYDMTGRCVKNTIINDANTTINIEDLNQGVYFININGKVEKLIVE
;
A
#
# COMPACT_ATOMS: atom_id res chain seq x y z
N MET A 1 -48.25 -24.12 -8.51
CA MET A 1 -46.89 -24.57 -8.99
C MET A 1 -45.93 -23.47 -8.71
N ILE A 2 -45.16 -23.57 -7.60
CA ILE A 2 -44.19 -22.54 -7.19
C ILE A 2 -42.86 -22.97 -7.76
N THR A 3 -42.34 -22.20 -8.72
CA THR A 3 -41.05 -22.44 -9.32
C THR A 3 -39.97 -21.93 -8.35
N LEU A 4 -39.28 -22.87 -7.70
CA LEU A 4 -38.13 -22.59 -6.85
C LEU A 4 -36.94 -22.23 -7.77
N ALA A 5 -36.61 -20.95 -7.86
CA ALA A 5 -35.38 -20.52 -8.54
C ALA A 5 -34.18 -20.93 -7.69
N LEU A 6 -33.44 -21.94 -8.17
CA LEU A 6 -32.16 -22.36 -7.60
C LEU A 6 -31.14 -21.28 -7.89
N MET A 7 -30.84 -20.41 -6.92
CA MET A 7 -29.71 -19.51 -6.98
C MET A 7 -28.44 -20.39 -6.84
N LEU A 8 -27.84 -20.72 -7.97
CA LEU A 8 -26.48 -21.24 -8.01
C LEU A 8 -25.56 -20.07 -7.57
N GLY A 9 -25.16 -20.10 -6.30
CA GLY A 9 -24.08 -19.25 -5.84
C GLY A 9 -22.80 -19.65 -6.60
N PHE A 10 -22.41 -18.84 -7.57
CA PHE A 10 -21.06 -18.91 -8.08
C PHE A 10 -20.14 -18.49 -6.92
N ASN A 11 -19.41 -19.44 -6.35
CA ASN A 11 -18.23 -19.12 -5.56
C ASN A 11 -17.23 -18.49 -6.55
N ILE A 12 -17.22 -17.17 -6.64
CA ILE A 12 -16.14 -16.44 -7.28
C ILE A 12 -14.93 -16.74 -6.38
N LYS A 13 -14.03 -17.58 -6.86
CA LYS A 13 -12.75 -17.79 -6.17
C LYS A 13 -11.95 -16.51 -6.36
N ALA A 14 -11.33 -16.04 -5.28
CA ALA A 14 -10.29 -15.04 -5.34
C ALA A 14 -9.29 -15.35 -6.45
N GLN A 15 -8.81 -14.35 -7.17
CA GLN A 15 -7.80 -14.55 -8.22
C GLN A 15 -6.48 -14.99 -7.61
N THR A 16 -6.10 -14.38 -6.47
CA THR A 16 -5.03 -14.88 -5.61
C THR A 16 -5.60 -15.45 -4.32
N SER A 17 -4.93 -16.44 -3.76
CA SER A 17 -5.25 -16.96 -2.41
C SER A 17 -4.37 -16.35 -1.33
N LEU A 18 -3.51 -15.40 -1.70
CA LEU A 18 -2.61 -14.71 -0.80
C LEU A 18 -3.38 -13.67 0.02
N THR A 19 -3.02 -13.54 1.28
CA THR A 19 -3.47 -12.46 2.18
C THR A 19 -2.38 -11.40 2.37
N GLU A 20 -1.12 -11.77 2.10
CA GLU A 20 0.04 -10.90 2.15
C GLU A 20 0.76 -10.93 0.81
N ALA A 21 1.35 -9.80 0.43
CA ALA A 21 2.08 -9.65 -0.81
C ALA A 21 3.38 -10.48 -0.80
N VAL A 22 3.73 -11.00 -1.97
CA VAL A 22 5.05 -11.59 -2.24
C VAL A 22 5.92 -10.54 -2.89
N ASP A 23 7.09 -10.28 -2.32
CA ASP A 23 8.02 -9.28 -2.84
C ASP A 23 8.58 -9.68 -4.21
N PHE A 24 8.84 -8.67 -5.03
CA PHE A 24 9.56 -8.84 -6.28
C PHE A 24 10.38 -7.60 -6.63
N TYR A 25 11.45 -7.82 -7.38
CA TYR A 25 12.20 -6.78 -8.08
C TYR A 25 12.13 -7.04 -9.57
N SER A 26 11.83 -6.01 -10.34
CA SER A 26 11.82 -6.05 -11.80
C SER A 26 12.22 -4.71 -12.40
N ILE A 27 12.42 -4.70 -13.70
CA ILE A 27 12.72 -3.50 -14.48
C ILE A 27 11.75 -3.49 -15.66
N ASP A 28 11.14 -2.34 -15.94
CA ASP A 28 10.31 -2.19 -17.13
C ASP A 28 11.16 -1.89 -18.39
N ASP A 29 10.52 -1.79 -19.53
CA ASP A 29 11.16 -1.54 -20.83
C ASP A 29 11.81 -0.14 -20.96
N TYR A 30 11.46 0.80 -20.09
CA TYR A 30 12.10 2.12 -20.01
C TYR A 30 13.24 2.17 -18.99
N GLY A 31 13.58 1.02 -18.38
CA GLY A 31 14.63 0.91 -17.37
C GLY A 31 14.20 1.44 -15.99
N ARG A 32 12.89 1.60 -15.74
CA ARG A 32 12.37 1.97 -14.42
C ARG A 32 12.36 0.74 -13.53
N GLU A 33 13.01 0.85 -12.39
CA GLU A 33 13.04 -0.21 -11.39
C GLU A 33 11.72 -0.24 -10.61
N VAL A 34 11.19 -1.44 -10.43
CA VAL A 34 9.99 -1.70 -9.62
C VAL A 34 10.39 -2.71 -8.56
N HIS A 35 10.48 -2.26 -7.33
CA HIS A 35 10.65 -3.09 -6.14
C HIS A 35 9.41 -2.94 -5.27
N LEU A 36 8.60 -3.98 -5.19
CA LEU A 36 7.28 -3.89 -4.57
C LEU A 36 7.35 -3.40 -3.13
N PHE A 37 8.20 -4.03 -2.32
CA PHE A 37 8.27 -3.69 -0.89
C PHE A 37 8.86 -2.31 -0.65
N ASP A 38 9.78 -1.80 -1.49
CA ASP A 38 10.25 -0.43 -1.36
C ASP A 38 9.12 0.59 -1.58
N ILE A 39 8.19 0.31 -2.50
CA ILE A 39 7.04 1.18 -2.75
C ILE A 39 6.08 1.14 -1.55
N LEU A 40 5.77 -0.06 -1.06
CA LEU A 40 4.88 -0.26 0.09
C LEU A 40 5.48 0.35 1.37
N ASP A 41 6.77 0.12 1.65
CA ASP A 41 7.49 0.62 2.83
C ASP A 41 7.63 2.16 2.82
N ASN A 42 7.55 2.79 1.63
CA ASN A 42 7.44 4.24 1.50
C ASN A 42 6.02 4.78 1.77
N GLY A 43 5.07 3.90 2.10
CA GLY A 43 3.72 4.28 2.51
C GLY A 43 2.72 4.37 1.37
N GLN A 44 3.07 3.94 0.15
CA GLN A 44 2.14 3.90 -0.98
C GLN A 44 1.40 2.56 -1.03
N PHE A 45 0.13 2.59 -1.40
CA PHE A 45 -0.60 1.41 -1.86
C PHE A 45 -0.09 1.03 -3.25
N VAL A 46 -0.23 -0.26 -3.62
CA VAL A 46 0.10 -0.70 -4.97
C VAL A 46 -1.12 -1.33 -5.63
N PHE A 47 -1.55 -0.73 -6.74
CA PHE A 47 -2.52 -1.32 -7.65
C PHE A 47 -1.76 -2.09 -8.72
N MET A 48 -1.84 -3.42 -8.70
CA MET A 48 -1.12 -4.29 -9.63
C MET A 48 -2.09 -4.88 -10.63
N TYR A 49 -1.95 -4.50 -11.91
CA TYR A 49 -2.82 -4.88 -13.02
C TYR A 49 -2.19 -5.96 -13.89
N PHE A 50 -2.81 -7.13 -13.91
CA PHE A 50 -2.42 -8.27 -14.71
C PHE A 50 -3.25 -8.31 -15.99
N PHE A 51 -2.60 -8.19 -17.16
CA PHE A 51 -3.32 -8.05 -18.41
C PHE A 51 -2.56 -8.60 -19.63
N PHE A 52 -3.26 -8.68 -20.75
CA PHE A 52 -2.70 -8.80 -22.08
C PHE A 52 -3.24 -7.64 -22.90
N THR A 53 -2.40 -7.04 -23.72
CA THR A 53 -2.76 -5.87 -24.53
C THR A 53 -3.84 -6.16 -25.57
N ASP A 54 -3.99 -7.43 -25.98
CA ASP A 54 -4.98 -7.93 -26.95
C ASP A 54 -6.16 -8.68 -26.31
N ALA A 55 -6.29 -8.65 -24.97
CA ALA A 55 -7.40 -9.31 -24.30
C ALA A 55 -8.74 -8.67 -24.69
N SER A 56 -9.77 -9.49 -24.86
CA SER A 56 -11.12 -8.99 -25.18
C SER A 56 -11.74 -8.10 -24.11
N THR A 57 -11.21 -8.13 -22.89
CA THR A 57 -11.58 -7.27 -21.76
C THR A 57 -10.93 -5.90 -21.82
N SER A 58 -9.86 -5.72 -22.58
CA SER A 58 -9.08 -4.49 -22.69
C SER A 58 -9.92 -3.28 -23.12
N GLU A 59 -10.83 -3.47 -24.08
CA GLU A 59 -11.70 -2.39 -24.56
C GLU A 59 -12.57 -1.77 -23.45
N VAL A 60 -12.88 -2.52 -22.39
CA VAL A 60 -13.73 -2.08 -21.26
C VAL A 60 -12.89 -1.70 -20.05
N PHE A 61 -11.87 -2.50 -19.72
CA PHE A 61 -11.11 -2.34 -18.49
C PHE A 61 -10.05 -1.26 -18.60
N ASP A 62 -9.29 -1.23 -19.70
CA ASP A 62 -8.15 -0.34 -19.84
C ASP A 62 -8.52 1.15 -19.79
N PRO A 63 -9.65 1.63 -20.39
CA PRO A 63 -10.11 2.99 -20.17
C PRO A 63 -10.41 3.30 -18.70
N CYS A 64 -10.97 2.33 -17.95
CA CYS A 64 -11.27 2.49 -16.53
C CYS A 64 -9.99 2.55 -15.68
N ILE A 65 -8.99 1.73 -16.03
CA ILE A 65 -7.66 1.76 -15.39
C ILE A 65 -6.99 3.11 -15.64
N ALA A 66 -7.05 3.62 -16.88
CA ALA A 66 -6.50 4.93 -17.23
C ALA A 66 -7.19 6.07 -16.45
N GLU A 67 -8.53 6.03 -16.33
CA GLU A 67 -9.29 7.00 -15.55
C GLU A 67 -8.87 6.99 -14.07
N ALA A 68 -8.75 5.80 -13.47
CA ALA A 68 -8.30 5.65 -12.09
C ALA A 68 -6.84 6.12 -11.92
N TYR A 69 -5.93 5.76 -12.81
CA TYR A 69 -4.54 6.20 -12.78
C TYR A 69 -4.40 7.72 -12.76
N HIS A 70 -5.14 8.41 -13.64
CA HIS A 70 -5.14 9.87 -13.68
C HIS A 70 -5.82 10.50 -12.46
N HIS A 71 -6.93 9.91 -11.98
CA HIS A 71 -7.60 10.36 -10.77
C HIS A 71 -6.67 10.34 -9.55
N PHE A 72 -5.88 9.29 -9.42
CA PHE A 72 -4.92 9.14 -8.32
C PHE A 72 -3.57 9.84 -8.59
N GLY A 73 -3.45 10.70 -9.59
CA GLY A 73 -2.30 11.59 -9.80
C GLY A 73 -1.06 10.92 -10.39
N ASP A 74 -1.23 9.97 -11.32
CA ASP A 74 -0.16 9.47 -12.19
C ASP A 74 1.06 8.93 -11.40
N ASN A 75 0.84 8.10 -10.40
CA ASN A 75 1.84 7.56 -9.48
C ASN A 75 2.57 8.61 -8.60
N GLN A 76 2.02 9.81 -8.46
CA GLN A 76 2.61 10.88 -7.64
C GLN A 76 1.90 11.04 -6.28
N SER A 77 0.97 10.16 -5.93
CA SER A 77 0.16 10.21 -4.71
C SER A 77 0.29 8.94 -3.87
N ASP A 78 -0.73 8.65 -3.06
CA ASP A 78 -0.72 7.55 -2.09
C ASP A 78 -0.85 6.15 -2.73
N ILE A 79 -1.17 6.06 -4.03
CA ILE A 79 -1.29 4.79 -4.74
C ILE A 79 -0.37 4.75 -5.96
N TYR A 80 0.33 3.63 -6.13
CA TYR A 80 1.23 3.36 -7.24
C TYR A 80 0.65 2.28 -8.14
N PHE A 81 0.50 2.60 -9.42
CA PHE A 81 0.03 1.66 -10.45
C PHE A 81 1.21 0.96 -11.10
N VAL A 82 1.10 -0.35 -11.26
CA VAL A 82 2.06 -1.18 -12.01
C VAL A 82 1.33 -2.22 -12.83
N GLY A 83 1.72 -2.40 -14.08
CA GLY A 83 1.21 -3.43 -14.97
C GLY A 83 2.10 -4.66 -14.98
N VAL A 84 1.49 -5.83 -15.13
CA VAL A 84 2.18 -7.11 -15.36
C VAL A 84 1.57 -7.77 -16.60
N ALA A 85 2.34 -7.81 -17.68
CA ALA A 85 1.93 -8.30 -18.99
C ALA A 85 2.83 -9.48 -19.43
N PRO A 86 2.57 -10.71 -18.96
CA PRO A 86 3.52 -11.83 -19.03
C PRO A 86 3.74 -12.41 -20.44
N SER A 87 2.96 -11.99 -21.43
CA SER A 87 3.08 -12.49 -22.81
C SER A 87 3.23 -11.39 -23.87
N ASP A 88 3.20 -10.11 -23.46
CA ASP A 88 3.33 -8.99 -24.37
C ASP A 88 4.80 -8.58 -24.57
N ASP A 89 5.07 -7.98 -25.72
CA ASP A 89 6.35 -7.35 -26.02
C ASP A 89 6.29 -5.83 -25.85
N SER A 90 7.45 -5.19 -25.91
CA SER A 90 7.57 -3.73 -25.75
C SER A 90 6.68 -2.97 -26.74
N LEU A 91 6.62 -3.40 -27.99
CA LEU A 91 5.83 -2.71 -29.02
C LEU A 91 4.32 -2.76 -28.72
N SER A 92 3.85 -3.90 -28.25
CA SER A 92 2.44 -4.08 -27.86
C SER A 92 2.11 -3.21 -26.64
N VAL A 93 2.99 -3.18 -25.64
CA VAL A 93 2.83 -2.34 -24.44
C VAL A 93 2.88 -0.85 -24.77
N ASP A 94 3.80 -0.42 -25.64
CA ASP A 94 3.88 0.99 -26.07
C ASP A 94 2.61 1.42 -26.81
N GLY A 95 2.10 0.61 -27.73
CA GLY A 95 0.84 0.87 -28.43
C GLY A 95 -0.35 0.93 -27.48
N TRP A 96 -0.35 0.10 -26.44
CA TRP A 96 -1.36 0.12 -25.38
C TRP A 96 -1.27 1.43 -24.55
N ARG A 97 -0.07 1.82 -24.10
CA ARG A 97 0.16 3.09 -23.38
C ARG A 97 -0.30 4.30 -24.18
N GLU A 98 0.05 4.36 -25.47
CA GLU A 98 -0.38 5.45 -26.36
C GLU A 98 -1.89 5.49 -26.51
N THR A 99 -2.53 4.32 -26.62
CA THR A 99 -3.99 4.21 -26.81
C THR A 99 -4.75 4.74 -25.60
N TYR A 100 -4.31 4.42 -24.39
CA TYR A 100 -5.01 4.75 -23.15
C TYR A 100 -4.43 5.95 -22.42
N GLY A 101 -3.31 6.51 -22.89
CA GLY A 101 -2.69 7.70 -22.30
C GLY A 101 -2.07 7.48 -20.94
N VAL A 102 -1.62 6.26 -20.62
CA VAL A 102 -1.03 5.89 -19.34
C VAL A 102 0.49 5.76 -19.43
N ASP A 103 1.19 6.04 -18.33
CA ASP A 103 2.66 5.93 -18.25
C ASP A 103 3.15 5.27 -16.97
N PHE A 104 2.36 4.40 -16.35
CA PHE A 104 2.88 3.60 -15.25
C PHE A 104 3.81 2.47 -15.76
N PRO A 105 4.73 1.96 -14.91
CA PRO A 105 5.60 0.85 -15.28
C PRO A 105 4.82 -0.39 -15.67
N VAL A 106 5.23 -1.06 -16.74
CA VAL A 106 4.68 -2.36 -17.16
C VAL A 106 5.81 -3.37 -17.25
N ILE A 107 5.73 -4.40 -16.42
CA ILE A 107 6.64 -5.53 -16.41
C ILE A 107 6.13 -6.54 -17.44
N HIS A 108 6.88 -6.78 -18.51
CA HIS A 108 6.47 -7.67 -19.59
C HIS A 108 7.54 -8.74 -19.90
N TRP A 109 7.17 -9.72 -20.71
CA TRP A 109 7.98 -10.93 -20.96
C TRP A 109 9.38 -10.66 -21.53
N PHE A 110 9.49 -9.73 -22.48
CA PHE A 110 10.69 -9.56 -23.29
C PHE A 110 11.71 -8.55 -22.73
N THR A 111 11.45 -7.94 -21.60
CA THR A 111 12.41 -7.05 -20.95
C THR A 111 13.50 -7.87 -20.25
N GLU A 112 14.77 -7.56 -20.51
CA GLU A 112 15.89 -8.21 -19.82
C GLU A 112 15.77 -7.95 -18.30
N GLY A 113 15.80 -9.03 -17.50
CA GLY A 113 15.58 -8.99 -16.07
C GLY A 113 14.11 -8.95 -15.64
N SER A 114 13.17 -9.01 -16.58
CA SER A 114 11.73 -9.07 -16.27
C SER A 114 11.37 -10.35 -15.52
N THR A 115 10.50 -10.21 -14.53
CA THR A 115 9.97 -11.29 -13.70
C THR A 115 8.46 -11.48 -13.89
N ALA A 116 7.88 -10.94 -14.98
CA ALA A 116 6.43 -10.91 -15.22
C ALA A 116 5.74 -12.27 -15.02
N GLN A 117 6.32 -13.33 -15.59
CA GLN A 117 5.74 -14.67 -15.44
C GLN A 117 5.88 -15.20 -14.00
N MET A 118 7.02 -14.96 -13.35
CA MET A 118 7.23 -15.31 -11.94
C MET A 118 6.22 -14.63 -11.04
N ILE A 119 6.00 -13.32 -11.24
CA ILE A 119 5.00 -12.55 -10.47
C ILE A 119 3.60 -13.19 -10.65
N CYS A 120 3.20 -13.54 -11.88
CA CYS A 120 1.93 -14.22 -12.11
C CYS A 120 1.85 -15.58 -11.38
N GLU A 121 2.93 -16.36 -11.37
CA GLU A 121 3.00 -17.66 -10.69
C GLU A 121 2.93 -17.49 -9.17
N ASP A 122 3.70 -16.55 -8.60
CA ASP A 122 3.74 -16.27 -7.17
C ASP A 122 2.39 -15.78 -6.63
N TYR A 123 1.70 -14.94 -7.41
CA TYR A 123 0.37 -14.45 -7.07
C TYR A 123 -0.76 -15.40 -7.46
N GLY A 124 -0.45 -16.52 -8.13
CA GLY A 124 -1.42 -17.51 -8.58
C GLY A 124 -2.39 -17.00 -9.65
N VAL A 125 -2.00 -15.93 -10.37
CA VAL A 125 -2.82 -15.32 -11.41
C VAL A 125 -2.84 -16.20 -12.66
N ASN A 126 -4.04 -16.61 -13.06
CA ASN A 126 -4.27 -17.47 -14.22
C ASN A 126 -5.42 -17.01 -15.14
N MET A 127 -6.07 -15.90 -14.77
CA MET A 127 -7.08 -15.23 -15.58
C MET A 127 -6.70 -13.75 -15.78
N PHE A 128 -6.89 -13.25 -16.98
CA PHE A 128 -6.57 -11.90 -17.44
C PHE A 128 -7.79 -11.31 -18.15
N SER A 129 -8.16 -10.04 -17.96
CA SER A 129 -7.50 -9.03 -17.13
C SER A 129 -8.04 -9.07 -15.70
N THR A 130 -7.20 -8.80 -14.72
CA THR A 130 -7.57 -8.68 -13.32
C THR A 130 -6.59 -7.75 -12.59
N ALA A 131 -6.95 -7.29 -11.42
CA ALA A 131 -6.04 -6.51 -10.59
C ALA A 131 -6.16 -6.90 -9.11
N VAL A 132 -5.13 -6.56 -8.35
CA VAL A 132 -5.10 -6.65 -6.88
C VAL A 132 -4.72 -5.29 -6.29
N LEU A 133 -5.19 -5.01 -5.09
CA LEU A 133 -4.78 -3.84 -4.32
C LEU A 133 -4.02 -4.29 -3.08
N ILE A 134 -2.81 -3.75 -2.89
CA ILE A 134 -1.90 -4.07 -1.80
C ILE A 134 -1.70 -2.82 -0.95
N ALA A 135 -1.80 -2.98 0.37
CA ALA A 135 -1.59 -1.90 1.33
C ALA A 135 -0.12 -1.74 1.74
N PRO A 136 0.26 -0.56 2.28
CA PRO A 136 1.62 -0.30 2.79
C PRO A 136 2.12 -1.27 3.85
N ASN A 137 1.23 -1.96 4.57
CA ASN A 137 1.56 -3.01 5.52
C ASN A 137 1.73 -4.39 4.89
N HIS A 138 1.80 -4.46 3.55
CA HIS A 138 1.93 -5.65 2.71
C HIS A 138 0.67 -6.55 2.65
N GLU A 139 -0.43 -6.17 3.29
CA GLU A 139 -1.70 -6.89 3.21
C GLU A 139 -2.34 -6.72 1.82
N ILE A 140 -2.88 -7.79 1.26
CA ILE A 140 -3.68 -7.73 0.05
C ILE A 140 -5.12 -7.36 0.44
N LEU A 141 -5.52 -6.12 0.14
CA LEU A 141 -6.85 -5.60 0.49
C LEU A 141 -7.92 -6.12 -0.44
N ILE A 142 -7.61 -6.20 -1.73
CA ILE A 142 -8.52 -6.73 -2.75
C ILE A 142 -7.74 -7.77 -3.56
N ASP A 143 -8.18 -9.00 -3.48
CA ASP A 143 -7.53 -10.17 -4.10
C ASP A 143 -7.97 -10.44 -5.54
N ASN A 144 -9.02 -9.76 -6.01
CA ASN A 144 -9.55 -9.84 -7.36
C ASN A 144 -10.45 -8.67 -7.69
N ILE A 145 -9.93 -7.67 -8.40
CA ILE A 145 -10.71 -6.56 -8.92
C ILE A 145 -11.26 -6.98 -10.29
N TRP A 146 -12.46 -7.57 -10.27
CA TRP A 146 -13.17 -8.04 -11.47
C TRP A 146 -14.66 -8.30 -11.17
N PRO A 147 -15.60 -7.91 -12.07
CA PRO A 147 -15.39 -7.14 -13.29
C PRO A 147 -15.27 -5.63 -13.03
N ILE A 148 -14.44 -4.96 -13.79
CA ILE A 148 -14.41 -3.50 -13.82
C ILE A 148 -15.52 -3.01 -14.76
N THR A 149 -16.47 -2.22 -14.25
CA THR A 149 -17.66 -1.80 -14.99
C THR A 149 -17.64 -0.33 -15.41
N SER A 150 -16.90 0.50 -14.69
CA SER A 150 -16.62 1.91 -15.02
C SER A 150 -15.41 2.40 -14.24
N GLY A 151 -14.76 3.47 -14.72
CA GLY A 151 -13.64 4.10 -14.00
C GLY A 151 -14.07 4.62 -12.63
N GLN A 152 -15.25 5.27 -12.53
CA GLN A 152 -15.74 5.74 -11.24
C GLN A 152 -15.97 4.61 -10.23
N ASN A 153 -16.54 3.47 -10.65
CA ASN A 153 -16.72 2.35 -9.73
C ASN A 153 -15.38 1.78 -9.26
N LEU A 154 -14.37 1.73 -10.14
CA LEU A 154 -13.03 1.33 -9.75
C LEU A 154 -12.42 2.31 -8.74
N ILE A 155 -12.54 3.61 -8.99
CA ILE A 155 -12.07 4.67 -8.09
C ILE A 155 -12.73 4.52 -6.71
N ASP A 156 -14.06 4.42 -6.67
CA ASP A 156 -14.81 4.27 -5.41
C ASP A 156 -14.38 3.02 -4.64
N GLU A 157 -14.17 1.88 -5.34
CA GLU A 157 -13.73 0.62 -4.73
C GLU A 157 -12.31 0.75 -4.12
N LEU A 158 -11.40 1.42 -4.83
CA LEU A 158 -10.04 1.65 -4.35
C LEU A 158 -10.02 2.61 -3.15
N GLU A 159 -10.78 3.72 -3.22
CA GLU A 159 -10.89 4.69 -2.12
C GLU A 159 -11.49 4.03 -0.86
N ASP A 160 -12.57 3.25 -1.02
CA ASP A 160 -13.19 2.52 0.09
C ASP A 160 -12.21 1.52 0.73
N ALA A 161 -11.49 0.75 -0.07
CA ALA A 161 -10.51 -0.22 0.44
C ALA A 161 -9.32 0.48 1.14
N MET A 162 -8.77 1.54 0.57
CA MET A 162 -7.68 2.32 1.17
C MET A 162 -8.11 2.97 2.48
N ALA A 163 -9.37 3.45 2.57
CA ALA A 163 -9.93 4.03 3.79
C ALA A 163 -9.97 3.03 4.96
N THR A 164 -10.08 1.72 4.69
CA THR A 164 -10.09 0.69 5.75
C THR A 164 -8.78 0.63 6.52
N ILE A 165 -7.66 0.90 5.86
CA ILE A 165 -6.33 0.95 6.49
C ILE A 165 -6.14 2.26 7.26
N GLY A 166 -6.70 3.39 6.79
CA GLY A 166 -6.65 4.67 7.50
C GLY A 166 -7.48 4.70 8.79
N VAL A 167 -8.44 3.78 8.96
CA VAL A 167 -9.27 3.60 10.17
C VAL A 167 -8.72 2.50 11.08
N ALA A 168 -7.91 1.57 10.55
CA ALA A 168 -7.09 0.73 11.37
C ALA A 168 -6.05 1.64 12.04
N GLU A 169 -6.38 2.17 13.25
CA GLU A 169 -5.32 2.55 14.17
C GLU A 169 -4.32 1.39 14.11
N SER A 170 -3.09 1.66 13.65
CA SER A 170 -2.04 0.65 13.67
C SER A 170 -1.80 0.34 15.16
N ASN A 171 -2.53 -0.64 15.67
CA ASN A 171 -2.40 -1.17 17.02
C ASN A 171 -1.12 -2.03 17.17
N GLU A 172 -0.19 -1.95 16.25
CA GLU A 172 1.18 -2.26 16.55
C GLU A 172 1.79 -1.06 17.24
N ASN A 173 1.66 -1.04 18.58
CA ASN A 173 2.44 -0.16 19.43
C ASN A 173 3.91 -0.49 19.19
N ILE A 174 4.53 0.23 18.23
CA ILE A 174 5.98 0.12 17.98
C ILE A 174 6.74 0.52 19.25
N PHE A 175 6.11 1.27 20.13
CA PHE A 175 6.62 1.62 21.44
C PHE A 175 5.49 1.88 22.44
N ASN A 176 5.79 1.66 23.70
CA ASN A 176 4.94 2.02 24.84
C ASN A 176 5.66 3.04 25.71
N ILE A 177 4.89 3.98 26.27
CA ILE A 177 5.41 4.96 27.22
C ILE A 177 4.87 4.71 28.63
N TYR A 178 5.73 4.72 29.63
CA TYR A 178 5.33 4.58 31.03
C TYR A 178 6.33 5.23 31.99
N PRO A 179 5.86 5.72 33.17
CA PRO A 179 4.47 5.89 33.53
C PRO A 179 3.78 6.91 32.65
N ASN A 180 2.46 6.81 32.53
CA ASN A 180 1.63 7.83 31.89
C ASN A 180 0.27 7.83 32.62
N PRO A 181 -0.04 8.85 33.45
CA PRO A 181 0.68 10.11 33.65
C PRO A 181 2.08 9.97 34.28
N ALA A 182 2.94 10.97 33.99
CA ALA A 182 4.33 11.04 34.41
C ALA A 182 4.68 12.39 35.07
N SER A 183 5.60 12.40 36.06
CA SER A 183 6.06 13.61 36.74
C SER A 183 7.49 13.97 36.34
N ASP A 184 8.46 13.08 36.58
CA ASP A 184 9.88 13.37 36.44
C ASP A 184 10.50 12.78 35.16
N TYR A 185 10.01 11.61 34.75
CA TYR A 185 10.53 10.90 33.57
C TYR A 185 9.46 10.06 32.93
N VAL A 186 9.67 9.73 31.68
CA VAL A 186 8.94 8.73 30.90
C VAL A 186 9.91 7.72 30.33
N LYS A 187 9.58 6.45 30.39
CA LYS A 187 10.30 5.38 29.72
C LYS A 187 9.61 5.02 28.42
N ILE A 188 10.40 4.82 27.41
CA ILE A 188 9.97 4.29 26.12
C ILE A 188 10.45 2.84 26.05
N ASN A 189 9.52 1.91 25.85
CA ASN A 189 9.82 0.52 25.52
C ASN A 189 9.46 0.31 24.04
N SER A 190 10.41 -0.11 23.23
CA SER A 190 10.21 -0.37 21.80
C SER A 190 10.87 -1.70 21.40
N ASP A 191 10.18 -2.47 20.55
CA ASP A 191 10.64 -3.78 20.10
C ASP A 191 11.75 -3.72 19.02
N VAL A 192 12.24 -2.53 18.68
CA VAL A 192 13.15 -2.31 17.53
C VAL A 192 14.53 -1.85 17.98
N ASN A 193 15.55 -2.58 17.49
CA ASN A 193 16.98 -2.42 17.82
C ASN A 193 17.72 -1.44 16.91
N PHE A 194 17.18 -0.24 16.63
CA PHE A 194 17.95 0.76 15.85
C PHE A 194 17.76 2.17 16.42
N VAL A 195 18.76 3.00 16.15
CA VAL A 195 18.79 4.40 16.58
C VAL A 195 17.61 5.17 15.99
N LYS A 196 16.78 5.73 16.85
CA LYS A 196 15.60 6.53 16.48
C LYS A 196 15.63 7.88 17.18
N GLU A 197 14.96 8.83 16.57
CA GLU A 197 14.73 10.15 17.16
C GLU A 197 13.33 10.20 17.78
N ALA A 198 13.26 10.60 19.07
CA ALA A 198 12.01 10.86 19.75
C ALA A 198 11.83 12.38 19.94
N ASN A 199 10.73 12.87 19.45
CA ASN A 199 10.36 14.28 19.54
C ASN A 199 9.12 14.45 20.42
N ILE A 200 9.17 15.33 21.42
CA ILE A 200 8.03 15.67 22.27
C ILE A 200 7.48 17.02 21.83
N TYR A 201 6.19 17.07 21.54
CA TYR A 201 5.48 18.26 21.11
C TYR A 201 4.44 18.69 22.14
N ASP A 202 4.28 19.99 22.32
CA ASP A 202 3.17 20.56 23.09
C ASP A 202 1.86 20.60 22.25
N MET A 203 0.76 20.99 22.89
CA MET A 203 -0.56 21.08 22.26
C MET A 203 -0.62 22.07 21.08
N THR A 204 0.38 22.92 20.91
CA THR A 204 0.47 23.87 19.77
C THR A 204 1.27 23.31 18.60
N GLY A 205 1.80 22.07 18.73
CA GLY A 205 2.66 21.43 17.72
C GLY A 205 4.12 21.90 17.79
N ARG A 206 4.52 22.65 18.81
CA ARG A 206 5.91 23.07 19.00
C ARG A 206 6.70 21.92 19.63
N CYS A 207 7.83 21.54 19.03
CA CYS A 207 8.77 20.60 19.63
C CYS A 207 9.41 21.23 20.88
N VAL A 208 9.18 20.60 22.02
CA VAL A 208 9.69 21.06 23.34
C VAL A 208 10.86 20.23 23.81
N LYS A 209 11.03 19.02 23.28
CA LYS A 209 12.16 18.15 23.60
C LYS A 209 12.47 17.20 22.44
N ASN A 210 13.75 16.95 22.22
CA ASN A 210 14.26 15.98 21.25
C ASN A 210 15.27 15.08 21.95
N THR A 211 15.24 13.79 21.65
CA THR A 211 16.17 12.80 22.23
C THR A 211 16.41 11.66 21.24
N ILE A 212 17.59 11.06 21.31
CA ILE A 212 17.94 9.88 20.50
C ILE A 212 17.69 8.63 21.34
N ILE A 213 16.93 7.69 20.79
CA ILE A 213 16.67 6.38 21.37
C ILE A 213 17.68 5.39 20.78
N ASN A 214 18.58 4.88 21.61
CA ASN A 214 19.63 3.94 21.22
C ASN A 214 19.33 2.51 21.68
N ASP A 215 18.39 2.33 22.62
CA ASP A 215 18.07 1.07 23.28
C ASP A 215 16.57 0.85 23.32
N ALA A 216 16.17 -0.41 23.36
CA ALA A 216 14.76 -0.84 23.49
C ALA A 216 14.06 -0.23 24.75
N ASN A 217 14.81 0.21 25.76
CA ASN A 217 14.32 0.85 26.98
C ASN A 217 15.06 2.17 27.21
N THR A 218 14.54 3.27 26.69
CA THR A 218 15.12 4.60 26.88
C THR A 218 14.31 5.39 27.90
N THR A 219 14.98 6.10 28.82
CA THR A 219 14.35 7.00 29.80
C THR A 219 14.57 8.44 29.38
N ILE A 220 13.47 9.20 29.28
CA ILE A 220 13.50 10.65 28.99
C ILE A 220 13.13 11.40 30.27
N ASN A 221 14.01 12.27 30.73
CA ASN A 221 13.69 13.21 31.82
C ASN A 221 12.75 14.28 31.28
N ILE A 222 11.66 14.57 32.03
CA ILE A 222 10.61 15.55 31.68
C ILE A 222 10.33 16.54 32.82
N GLU A 223 11.19 16.63 33.87
CA GLU A 223 11.07 17.57 34.99
C GLU A 223 10.99 19.03 34.55
N ASP A 224 11.52 19.37 33.40
CA ASP A 224 11.51 20.69 32.77
C ASP A 224 10.22 21.01 32.00
N LEU A 225 9.32 20.04 31.85
CA LEU A 225 8.02 20.24 31.20
C LEU A 225 6.97 20.69 32.23
N ASN A 226 6.14 21.64 31.83
CA ASN A 226 5.00 22.04 32.67
C ASN A 226 3.91 20.93 32.63
N GLN A 227 3.11 20.90 33.71
CA GLN A 227 1.92 20.05 33.75
C GLN A 227 1.03 20.29 32.51
N GLY A 228 0.64 19.21 31.83
CA GLY A 228 -0.15 19.31 30.61
C GLY A 228 -0.15 18.07 29.76
N VAL A 229 -0.71 18.20 28.54
CA VAL A 229 -0.76 17.16 27.54
C VAL A 229 0.30 17.43 26.48
N TYR A 230 1.07 16.40 26.16
CA TYR A 230 2.12 16.38 25.15
C TYR A 230 1.94 15.19 24.21
N PHE A 231 2.66 15.20 23.11
CA PHE A 231 2.70 14.11 22.14
C PHE A 231 4.15 13.70 21.89
N ILE A 232 4.45 12.41 22.05
CA ILE A 232 5.77 11.83 21.71
C ILE A 232 5.65 11.23 20.33
N ASN A 233 6.48 11.70 19.39
CA ASN A 233 6.58 11.16 18.04
C ASN A 233 7.90 10.40 17.90
N ILE A 234 7.84 9.16 17.40
CA ILE A 234 8.98 8.32 17.07
C ILE A 234 8.72 7.73 15.69
N ASN A 235 9.49 8.15 14.67
CA ASN A 235 9.32 7.70 13.27
C ASN A 235 7.88 7.83 12.74
N GLY A 236 7.22 8.97 13.00
CA GLY A 236 5.86 9.20 12.53
C GLY A 236 4.75 8.61 13.42
N LYS A 237 5.07 7.69 14.32
CA LYS A 237 4.12 7.18 15.32
C LYS A 237 4.04 8.11 16.51
N VAL A 238 2.83 8.40 16.97
CA VAL A 238 2.56 9.40 18.01
C VAL A 238 1.82 8.76 19.18
N GLU A 239 2.37 8.96 20.40
CA GLU A 239 1.72 8.58 21.65
C GLU A 239 1.43 9.82 22.51
N LYS A 240 0.30 9.80 23.22
CA LYS A 240 -0.09 10.88 24.14
C LYS A 240 0.63 10.71 25.47
N LEU A 241 1.32 11.77 25.94
CA LEU A 241 1.95 11.87 27.25
C LEU A 241 1.19 12.87 28.12
N ILE A 242 0.84 12.50 29.34
CA ILE A 242 0.27 13.38 30.35
C ILE A 242 1.35 13.65 31.39
N VAL A 243 1.69 14.94 31.60
CA VAL A 243 2.65 15.39 32.63
C VAL A 243 1.87 15.98 33.80
N GLU A 244 2.16 15.51 35.05
CA GLU A 244 1.54 15.93 36.31
C GLU A 244 2.50 16.70 37.21
#